data_051477442c48309ec635a5a95babb99b
#
_entry.id   051477442c48309ec635a5a95babb99b
#
_cell.length_a   1.000
_cell.length_b   1.000
_cell.length_c   1.000
_cell.angle_alpha   90.00
_cell.angle_beta   90.00
_cell.angle_gamma   90.00
#
_symmetry.space_group_name_H-M   'P 1'
#
loop_
_entity.id
_entity.type
_entity.pdbx_description
1 polymer ?
#
loop_
_entity_poly.entity_id
_entity_poly.type
_entity_poly.pdbx_seq_one_letter_code
_entity_poly.pdbx_strand_id
1 'polypeptide(L)'
;MKHSFKLLVTALFAATTLLFCTSLNAQVNPPAGGFKNAFLSLNKSGKVALTYTVWDQQVGKGNYVLAFFWASWSDEAREELPYIQAVQKKYAGKVKVLGVTYGDEIQDSMDAIPEWGITFPSFVFVEDADPDGRFDIDTIPTIILFGPDGSIVARDMHGDEIGKTITNLLSD
;
A
#
# COMPACT_ATOMS: atom_id res chain seq x y z
N MET A 1 -7.57 -45.01 -35.85
CA MET A 1 -8.43 -43.93 -35.34
C MET A 1 -8.20 -43.59 -33.85
N LYS A 2 -7.20 -44.16 -33.16
CA LYS A 2 -6.95 -43.88 -31.72
C LYS A 2 -5.85 -42.83 -31.43
N HIS A 3 -5.07 -42.45 -32.45
CA HIS A 3 -3.95 -41.49 -32.27
C HIS A 3 -4.34 -39.99 -32.44
N SER A 4 -5.39 -39.70 -33.20
CA SER A 4 -5.83 -38.32 -33.44
C SER A 4 -6.54 -37.68 -32.22
N PHE A 5 -7.16 -38.49 -31.36
CA PHE A 5 -7.87 -37.95 -30.21
C PHE A 5 -6.95 -37.46 -29.08
N LYS A 6 -5.77 -38.12 -28.92
CA LYS A 6 -4.80 -37.70 -27.89
C LYS A 6 -4.10 -36.37 -28.20
N LEU A 7 -3.91 -36.09 -29.49
CA LEU A 7 -3.27 -34.82 -29.90
C LEU A 7 -4.18 -33.61 -29.74
N LEU A 8 -5.50 -33.80 -29.87
CA LEU A 8 -6.47 -32.71 -29.74
C LEU A 8 -6.65 -32.27 -28.29
N VAL A 9 -6.59 -33.23 -27.35
CA VAL A 9 -6.76 -32.93 -25.89
C VAL A 9 -5.52 -32.23 -25.36
N THR A 10 -4.31 -32.58 -25.82
CA THR A 10 -3.06 -31.95 -25.40
C THR A 10 -2.94 -30.51 -25.93
N ALA A 11 -3.41 -30.25 -27.14
CA ALA A 11 -3.40 -28.89 -27.71
C ALA A 11 -4.41 -27.97 -27.02
N LEU A 12 -5.57 -28.50 -26.56
CA LEU A 12 -6.58 -27.72 -25.86
C LEU A 12 -6.13 -27.34 -24.43
N PHE A 13 -5.37 -28.21 -23.75
CA PHE A 13 -4.85 -27.95 -22.41
C PHE A 13 -3.70 -26.93 -22.42
N ALA A 14 -2.85 -26.95 -23.48
CA ALA A 14 -1.78 -25.97 -23.63
C ALA A 14 -2.31 -24.57 -23.97
N ALA A 15 -3.41 -24.47 -24.74
CA ALA A 15 -4.02 -23.19 -25.08
C ALA A 15 -4.74 -22.54 -23.89
N THR A 16 -5.36 -23.32 -22.99
CA THR A 16 -6.03 -22.77 -21.81
C THR A 16 -5.05 -22.31 -20.73
N THR A 17 -3.90 -22.97 -20.57
CA THR A 17 -2.85 -22.52 -19.63
C THR A 17 -2.13 -21.26 -20.12
N LEU A 18 -1.92 -21.11 -21.44
CA LEU A 18 -1.34 -19.88 -22.00
C LEU A 18 -2.29 -18.66 -21.88
N LEU A 19 -3.61 -18.86 -22.04
CA LEU A 19 -4.57 -17.77 -21.87
C LEU A 19 -4.68 -17.29 -20.40
N PHE A 20 -4.48 -18.18 -19.44
CA PHE A 20 -4.51 -17.79 -18.01
C PHE A 20 -3.25 -17.04 -17.59
N CYS A 21 -2.08 -17.38 -18.17
CA CYS A 21 -0.84 -16.66 -17.89
C CYS A 21 -0.79 -15.27 -18.55
N THR A 22 -1.40 -15.10 -19.74
CA THR A 22 -1.41 -13.80 -20.41
C THR A 22 -2.38 -12.81 -19.78
N SER A 23 -3.46 -13.27 -19.14
CA SER A 23 -4.39 -12.39 -18.44
C SER A 23 -3.87 -11.87 -17.08
N LEU A 24 -3.00 -12.62 -16.39
CA LEU A 24 -2.32 -12.17 -15.19
C LEU A 24 -1.23 -11.13 -15.47
N ASN A 25 -0.47 -11.30 -16.56
CA ASN A 25 0.55 -10.33 -16.96
C ASN A 25 -0.02 -9.03 -17.56
N ALA A 26 -1.23 -9.04 -18.10
CA ALA A 26 -1.87 -7.84 -18.64
C ALA A 26 -2.39 -6.88 -17.54
N GLN A 27 -2.53 -7.36 -16.29
CA GLN A 27 -2.98 -6.54 -15.17
C GLN A 27 -1.84 -5.88 -14.36
N VAL A 28 -0.59 -6.18 -14.68
CA VAL A 28 0.58 -5.74 -13.89
C VAL A 28 1.40 -4.65 -14.61
N ASN A 29 0.97 -4.15 -15.77
CA ASN A 29 1.65 -3.04 -16.40
C ASN A 29 1.13 -1.70 -15.86
N PRO A 30 1.89 -1.00 -15.01
CA PRO A 30 1.50 0.33 -14.54
C PRO A 30 1.46 1.31 -15.73
N PRO A 31 0.56 2.32 -15.69
CA PRO A 31 0.52 3.34 -16.73
C PRO A 31 1.86 4.08 -16.79
N ALA A 32 2.31 4.38 -18.00
CA ALA A 32 3.54 5.12 -18.25
C ALA A 32 3.42 6.55 -17.68
N GLY A 33 4.32 6.88 -16.77
CA GLY A 33 4.48 8.25 -16.24
C GLY A 33 4.03 8.42 -14.78
N GLY A 34 4.97 8.69 -13.89
CA GLY A 34 4.77 8.90 -12.47
C GLY A 34 5.24 7.75 -11.60
N PHE A 35 5.27 7.92 -10.29
CA PHE A 35 5.55 6.87 -9.31
C PHE A 35 4.71 5.63 -9.61
N LYS A 36 5.38 4.54 -9.93
CA LYS A 36 4.74 3.25 -10.27
C LYS A 36 4.36 2.51 -9.00
N ASN A 37 3.32 2.98 -8.31
CA ASN A 37 2.88 2.37 -7.07
C ASN A 37 1.62 1.54 -7.30
N ALA A 38 1.67 0.30 -6.90
CA ALA A 38 0.49 -0.50 -6.70
C ALA A 38 -0.18 -0.07 -5.39
N PHE A 39 -1.49 0.05 -5.43
CA PHE A 39 -2.28 0.46 -4.28
C PHE A 39 -3.09 -0.73 -3.79
N LEU A 40 -2.82 -1.16 -2.57
CA LEU A 40 -3.55 -2.23 -1.91
C LEU A 40 -4.65 -1.65 -1.03
N SER A 41 -5.84 -2.19 -1.14
CA SER A 41 -6.93 -1.86 -0.23
C SER A 41 -7.83 -3.06 -0.01
N LEU A 42 -8.46 -3.13 1.15
CA LEU A 42 -9.54 -4.09 1.37
C LEU A 42 -10.79 -3.64 0.59
N ASN A 43 -11.31 -4.52 -0.23
CA ASN A 43 -12.60 -4.30 -0.86
C ASN A 43 -13.75 -4.56 0.14
N LYS A 44 -15.00 -4.29 -0.28
CA LYS A 44 -16.20 -4.50 0.56
C LYS A 44 -16.41 -5.93 1.05
N SER A 45 -15.76 -6.92 0.44
CA SER A 45 -15.79 -8.32 0.86
C SER A 45 -14.59 -8.71 1.74
N GLY A 46 -13.77 -7.76 2.16
CA GLY A 46 -12.60 -8.01 2.99
C GLY A 46 -11.41 -8.64 2.25
N LYS A 47 -11.45 -8.66 0.91
CA LYS A 47 -10.33 -9.14 0.10
C LYS A 47 -9.43 -7.97 -0.30
N VAL A 48 -8.12 -8.21 -0.29
CA VAL A 48 -7.14 -7.25 -0.78
C VAL A 48 -7.31 -7.11 -2.30
N ALA A 49 -7.43 -5.88 -2.76
CA ALA A 49 -7.51 -5.52 -4.16
C ALA A 49 -6.30 -4.68 -4.53
N LEU A 50 -5.65 -5.03 -5.62
CA LEU A 50 -4.54 -4.29 -6.20
C LEU A 50 -5.08 -3.31 -7.23
N THR A 51 -4.82 -2.02 -7.04
CA THR A 51 -5.11 -0.98 -8.03
C THR A 51 -3.87 -0.11 -8.25
N TYR A 52 -3.88 0.71 -9.29
CA TYR A 52 -2.77 1.64 -9.53
C TYR A 52 -3.22 3.06 -9.26
N THR A 53 -2.43 3.80 -8.50
CA THR A 53 -2.61 5.22 -8.26
C THR A 53 -1.26 5.88 -8.12
N VAL A 54 -1.22 7.19 -8.17
CA VAL A 54 -0.01 7.96 -7.94
C VAL A 54 -0.08 8.64 -6.59
N TRP A 55 1.05 8.64 -5.89
CA TRP A 55 1.22 9.31 -4.59
C TRP A 55 0.70 10.76 -4.62
N ASP A 56 1.08 11.50 -5.65
CA ASP A 56 0.71 12.90 -5.84
C ASP A 56 -0.80 13.14 -6.00
N GLN A 57 -1.59 12.09 -6.20
CA GLN A 57 -3.06 12.17 -6.16
C GLN A 57 -3.62 12.05 -4.74
N GLN A 58 -2.81 11.65 -3.78
CA GLN A 58 -3.22 11.42 -2.39
C GLN A 58 -2.72 12.51 -1.45
N VAL A 59 -1.51 13.02 -1.66
CA VAL A 59 -0.81 14.00 -0.82
C VAL A 59 -0.81 15.37 -1.50
N GLY A 60 -0.91 16.45 -0.72
CA GLY A 60 -0.97 17.81 -1.26
C GLY A 60 -2.31 18.15 -1.92
N LYS A 61 -3.42 17.57 -1.46
CA LYS A 61 -4.77 17.75 -1.99
C LYS A 61 -5.75 18.39 -1.00
N GLY A 62 -5.23 19.23 -0.11
CA GLY A 62 -6.05 19.97 0.84
C GLY A 62 -6.37 19.22 2.14
N ASN A 63 -5.83 18.01 2.34
CA ASN A 63 -6.01 17.22 3.55
C ASN A 63 -4.67 16.89 4.18
N TYR A 64 -4.67 16.73 5.52
CA TYR A 64 -3.55 16.09 6.19
C TYR A 64 -3.49 14.61 5.80
N VAL A 65 -2.28 14.09 5.63
CA VAL A 65 -2.03 12.68 5.32
C VAL A 65 -0.99 12.12 6.28
N LEU A 66 -1.39 11.14 7.08
CA LEU A 66 -0.48 10.34 7.89
C LEU A 66 -0.02 9.15 7.05
N ALA A 67 1.24 9.17 6.64
CA ALA A 67 1.87 8.07 5.93
C ALA A 67 2.62 7.18 6.93
N PHE A 68 2.27 5.90 6.93
CA PHE A 68 2.88 4.86 7.74
C PHE A 68 3.70 3.95 6.83
N PHE A 69 5.01 4.10 6.86
CA PHE A 69 5.95 3.24 6.16
C PHE A 69 6.19 1.99 6.99
N TRP A 70 5.89 0.85 6.41
CA TRP A 70 5.87 -0.43 7.11
C TRP A 70 6.31 -1.59 6.22
N ALA A 71 6.63 -2.74 6.82
CA ALA A 71 6.90 -3.97 6.12
C ALA A 71 6.35 -5.17 6.92
N SER A 72 5.97 -6.24 6.25
CA SER A 72 5.40 -7.45 6.85
C SER A 72 6.36 -8.17 7.81
N TRP A 73 7.66 -7.97 7.63
CA TRP A 73 8.72 -8.54 8.46
C TRP A 73 9.05 -7.72 9.72
N SER A 74 8.46 -6.50 9.88
CA SER A 74 8.76 -5.62 11.03
C SER A 74 7.74 -5.78 12.15
N ASP A 75 8.17 -6.38 13.25
CA ASP A 75 7.36 -6.47 14.48
C ASP A 75 7.09 -5.07 15.06
N GLU A 76 8.05 -4.16 14.98
CA GLU A 76 7.93 -2.78 15.44
C GLU A 76 6.84 -2.04 14.66
N ALA A 77 6.75 -2.27 13.34
CA ALA A 77 5.67 -1.70 12.54
C ALA A 77 4.29 -2.24 12.99
N ARG A 78 4.23 -3.52 13.35
CA ARG A 78 3.01 -4.14 13.86
C ARG A 78 2.58 -3.54 15.21
N GLU A 79 3.53 -3.21 16.08
CA GLU A 79 3.26 -2.57 17.37
C GLU A 79 2.70 -1.14 17.24
N GLU A 80 3.01 -0.42 16.16
CA GLU A 80 2.47 0.92 15.90
C GLU A 80 1.01 0.92 15.38
N LEU A 81 0.50 -0.19 14.87
CA LEU A 81 -0.84 -0.25 14.26
C LEU A 81 -1.98 0.24 15.14
N PRO A 82 -2.05 -0.07 16.45
CA PRO A 82 -3.12 0.44 17.30
C PRO A 82 -3.19 1.97 17.32
N TYR A 83 -2.05 2.65 17.31
CA TYR A 83 -1.95 4.11 17.31
C TYR A 83 -2.35 4.69 15.96
N ILE A 84 -1.91 4.08 14.87
CA ILE A 84 -2.29 4.48 13.50
C ILE A 84 -3.79 4.31 13.28
N GLN A 85 -4.37 3.18 13.70
CA GLN A 85 -5.82 2.94 13.58
C GLN A 85 -6.64 3.86 14.49
N ALA A 86 -6.12 4.22 15.67
CA ALA A 86 -6.75 5.22 16.52
C ALA A 86 -6.82 6.59 15.84
N VAL A 87 -5.76 7.00 15.14
CA VAL A 87 -5.75 8.22 14.32
C VAL A 87 -6.78 8.14 13.21
N GLN A 88 -6.81 7.05 12.45
CA GLN A 88 -7.78 6.84 11.37
C GLN A 88 -9.22 7.02 11.86
N LYS A 89 -9.53 6.47 13.02
CA LYS A 89 -10.87 6.53 13.62
C LYS A 89 -11.19 7.91 14.19
N LYS A 90 -10.27 8.48 14.98
CA LYS A 90 -10.49 9.74 15.71
C LYS A 90 -10.57 10.94 14.79
N TYR A 91 -9.76 10.96 13.73
CA TYR A 91 -9.63 12.10 12.83
C TYR A 91 -10.21 11.83 11.43
N ALA A 92 -11.17 10.89 11.33
CA ALA A 92 -11.86 10.60 10.09
C ALA A 92 -12.39 11.88 9.42
N GLY A 93 -12.10 12.05 8.13
CA GLY A 93 -12.48 13.24 7.36
C GLY A 93 -11.56 14.46 7.52
N LYS A 94 -10.62 14.45 8.49
CA LYS A 94 -9.62 15.51 8.68
C LYS A 94 -8.21 15.04 8.33
N VAL A 95 -7.88 13.81 8.72
CA VAL A 95 -6.59 13.18 8.45
C VAL A 95 -6.83 11.89 7.67
N LYS A 96 -6.20 11.75 6.53
CA LYS A 96 -6.17 10.53 5.75
C LYS A 96 -4.99 9.67 6.20
N VAL A 97 -5.23 8.40 6.48
CA VAL A 97 -4.15 7.45 6.79
C VAL A 97 -3.83 6.65 5.54
N LEU A 98 -2.56 6.55 5.20
CA LEU A 98 -2.03 5.73 4.12
C LEU A 98 -0.89 4.85 4.64
N GLY A 99 -0.98 3.55 4.40
CA GLY A 99 0.16 2.65 4.52
C GLY A 99 1.06 2.79 3.29
N VAL A 100 2.34 2.54 3.50
CA VAL A 100 3.34 2.49 2.43
C VAL A 100 4.28 1.34 2.74
N THR A 101 4.24 0.25 1.98
CA THR A 101 5.18 -0.84 2.20
C THR A 101 6.56 -0.48 1.65
N TYR A 102 7.60 -0.83 2.37
CA TYR A 102 8.98 -0.46 2.05
C TYR A 102 9.91 -1.66 2.24
N GLY A 103 10.61 -2.07 1.19
CA GLY A 103 11.53 -3.20 1.27
C GLY A 103 10.83 -4.53 1.59
N ASP A 104 9.66 -4.75 0.99
CA ASP A 104 8.80 -5.90 1.26
C ASP A 104 8.31 -6.54 -0.04
N GLU A 105 8.10 -7.83 -0.04
CA GLU A 105 7.50 -8.53 -1.16
C GLU A 105 5.99 -8.24 -1.23
N ILE A 106 5.48 -8.08 -2.46
CA ILE A 106 4.05 -7.75 -2.68
C ILE A 106 3.13 -8.76 -2.01
N GLN A 107 3.45 -10.06 -2.14
CA GLN A 107 2.59 -11.11 -1.59
C GLN A 107 2.59 -11.07 -0.06
N ASP A 108 3.75 -10.88 0.57
CA ASP A 108 3.88 -10.81 2.02
C ASP A 108 3.12 -9.60 2.58
N SER A 109 3.21 -8.44 1.92
CA SER A 109 2.40 -7.27 2.23
C SER A 109 0.89 -7.54 2.08
N MET A 110 0.48 -8.24 1.01
CA MET A 110 -0.93 -8.60 0.79
C MET A 110 -1.48 -9.53 1.86
N ASP A 111 -0.67 -10.46 2.33
CA ASP A 111 -1.05 -11.42 3.37
C ASP A 111 -1.08 -10.75 4.75
N ALA A 112 -0.14 -9.86 5.05
CA ALA A 112 -0.07 -9.12 6.31
C ALA A 112 -1.26 -8.16 6.52
N ILE A 113 -1.79 -7.54 5.46
CA ILE A 113 -2.92 -6.59 5.58
C ILE A 113 -4.12 -7.20 6.33
N PRO A 114 -4.71 -8.33 5.93
CA PRO A 114 -5.79 -8.95 6.67
C PRO A 114 -5.34 -9.60 7.97
N GLU A 115 -4.13 -10.16 8.03
CA GLU A 115 -3.59 -10.79 9.23
C GLU A 115 -3.43 -9.79 10.38
N TRP A 116 -2.90 -8.61 10.10
CA TRP A 116 -2.69 -7.54 11.07
C TRP A 116 -3.93 -6.66 11.27
N GLY A 117 -5.01 -6.90 10.54
CA GLY A 117 -6.23 -6.11 10.61
C GLY A 117 -6.07 -4.68 10.12
N ILE A 118 -5.19 -4.45 9.14
CA ILE A 118 -4.99 -3.13 8.53
C ILE A 118 -6.25 -2.74 7.75
N THR A 119 -6.87 -1.60 8.09
CA THR A 119 -8.11 -1.12 7.49
C THR A 119 -7.92 0.12 6.61
N PHE A 120 -6.75 0.73 6.65
CA PHE A 120 -6.39 1.86 5.80
C PHE A 120 -5.76 1.38 4.48
N PRO A 121 -5.90 2.16 3.40
CA PRO A 121 -5.27 1.86 2.13
C PRO A 121 -3.75 1.87 2.24
N SER A 122 -3.08 0.92 1.57
CA SER A 122 -1.62 0.83 1.55
C SER A 122 -1.09 0.89 0.12
N PHE A 123 -0.04 1.68 -0.09
CA PHE A 123 0.76 1.62 -1.30
C PHE A 123 1.79 0.51 -1.18
N VAL A 124 2.01 -0.22 -2.27
CA VAL A 124 3.14 -1.13 -2.42
C VAL A 124 4.06 -0.53 -3.47
N PHE A 125 5.29 -0.31 -3.10
CA PHE A 125 6.32 0.05 -4.06
C PHE A 125 6.84 -1.22 -4.74
N VAL A 126 6.68 -1.31 -6.06
CA VAL A 126 7.04 -2.47 -6.87
C VAL A 126 8.53 -2.47 -7.25
N GLU A 127 9.16 -1.32 -7.15
CA GLU A 127 10.60 -1.10 -7.39
C GLU A 127 11.07 -0.11 -6.32
N ASP A 128 12.38 0.06 -6.14
CA ASP A 128 12.97 0.89 -5.09
C ASP A 128 12.02 1.94 -4.51
N ALA A 129 11.63 1.71 -3.29
CA ALA A 129 10.47 2.34 -2.68
C ALA A 129 10.54 3.88 -2.59
N ASP A 130 11.75 4.43 -2.64
CA ASP A 130 12.00 5.87 -2.68
C ASP A 130 13.16 6.17 -3.66
N PRO A 131 12.95 6.00 -4.97
CA PRO A 131 14.02 6.09 -5.97
C PRO A 131 14.69 7.48 -6.02
N ASP A 132 14.01 8.51 -5.51
CA ASP A 132 14.50 9.88 -5.48
C ASP A 132 14.99 10.30 -4.08
N GLY A 133 14.99 9.39 -3.08
CA GLY A 133 15.28 9.71 -1.67
C GLY A 133 14.30 10.75 -1.08
N ARG A 134 13.10 10.85 -1.65
CA ARG A 134 12.11 11.89 -1.33
C ARG A 134 11.66 11.84 0.12
N PHE A 135 11.57 10.63 0.68
CA PHE A 135 11.04 10.42 2.02
C PHE A 135 12.11 10.21 3.06
N ASP A 136 13.36 9.96 2.64
CA ASP A 136 14.51 9.74 3.52
C ASP A 136 14.20 8.64 4.56
N ILE A 137 13.85 7.44 4.06
CA ILE A 137 13.43 6.31 4.89
C ILE A 137 14.64 5.43 5.19
N ASP A 138 15.17 5.56 6.39
CA ASP A 138 16.32 4.79 6.88
C ASP A 138 15.90 3.55 7.69
N THR A 139 14.73 3.62 8.32
CA THR A 139 14.23 2.56 9.22
C THR A 139 12.74 2.29 9.02
N ILE A 140 12.32 1.08 9.40
CA ILE A 140 10.90 0.67 9.43
C ILE A 140 10.54 0.29 10.87
N PRO A 141 9.46 0.87 11.45
CA PRO A 141 8.53 1.81 10.82
C PRO A 141 9.08 3.25 10.76
N THR A 142 8.64 4.00 9.74
CA THR A 142 8.75 5.46 9.71
C THR A 142 7.34 6.05 9.55
N ILE A 143 7.03 7.08 10.31
CA ILE A 143 5.71 7.73 10.32
C ILE A 143 5.88 9.20 10.00
N ILE A 144 5.27 9.64 8.89
CA ILE A 144 5.35 11.02 8.40
C ILE A 144 3.96 11.62 8.28
N LEU A 145 3.78 12.82 8.82
CA LEU A 145 2.57 13.61 8.63
C LEU A 145 2.80 14.69 7.58
N PHE A 146 2.02 14.64 6.53
CA PHE A 146 2.01 15.65 5.47
C PHE A 146 0.88 16.64 5.69
N GLY A 147 1.18 17.90 5.46
CA GLY A 147 0.22 18.99 5.45
C GLY A 147 -0.70 18.98 4.23
N PRO A 148 -1.73 19.85 4.21
CA PRO A 148 -2.66 19.97 3.09
C PRO A 148 -2.02 20.36 1.75
N ASP A 149 -0.88 21.00 1.79
CA ASP A 149 -0.04 21.40 0.64
C ASP A 149 0.95 20.31 0.20
N GLY A 150 1.07 19.22 0.99
CA GLY A 150 2.00 18.13 0.73
C GLY A 150 3.38 18.31 1.39
N SER A 151 3.61 19.39 2.15
CA SER A 151 4.82 19.56 2.95
C SER A 151 4.85 18.58 4.13
N ILE A 152 6.04 18.16 4.55
CA ILE A 152 6.20 17.38 5.79
C ILE A 152 6.04 18.33 6.96
N VAL A 153 5.06 18.08 7.83
CA VAL A 153 4.77 18.89 9.03
C VAL A 153 5.22 18.21 10.32
N ALA A 154 5.36 16.88 10.31
CA ALA A 154 5.97 16.10 11.39
C ALA A 154 6.46 14.76 10.85
N ARG A 155 7.51 14.20 11.50
CA ARG A 155 8.03 12.86 11.15
C ARG A 155 8.60 12.16 12.39
N ASP A 156 8.89 10.87 12.23
CA ASP A 156 9.55 10.02 13.24
C ASP A 156 8.79 9.99 14.57
N MET A 157 7.47 10.06 14.50
CA MET A 157 6.57 9.99 15.64
C MET A 157 6.27 8.53 15.97
N HIS A 158 6.12 8.21 17.26
CA HIS A 158 5.81 6.87 17.74
C HIS A 158 4.71 6.87 18.79
N GLY A 159 3.93 5.79 18.83
CA GLY A 159 2.95 5.54 19.87
C GLY A 159 1.97 6.71 20.06
N ASP A 160 1.76 7.12 21.32
CA ASP A 160 0.84 8.20 21.68
C ASP A 160 1.22 9.58 21.14
N GLU A 161 2.49 9.79 20.77
CA GLU A 161 2.96 11.06 20.23
C GLU A 161 2.27 11.40 18.90
N ILE A 162 1.96 10.40 18.08
CA ILE A 162 1.26 10.56 16.82
C ILE A 162 -0.07 11.30 17.03
N GLY A 163 -0.88 10.80 17.97
CA GLY A 163 -2.17 11.38 18.28
C GLY A 163 -2.08 12.77 18.93
N LYS A 164 -1.06 13.01 19.75
CA LYS A 164 -0.81 14.31 20.40
C LYS A 164 -0.43 15.38 19.38
N THR A 165 0.50 15.05 18.48
CA THR A 165 0.95 15.94 17.41
C THR A 165 -0.20 16.36 16.51
N ILE A 166 -1.02 15.40 16.06
CA ILE A 166 -2.19 15.70 15.22
C ILE A 166 -3.22 16.56 15.99
N THR A 167 -3.44 16.27 17.27
CA THR A 167 -4.38 17.08 18.09
C THR A 167 -3.95 18.54 18.12
N ASN A 168 -2.67 18.80 18.37
CA ASN A 168 -2.13 20.15 18.46
C ASN A 168 -2.27 20.89 17.12
N LEU A 169 -1.91 20.24 16.01
CA LEU A 169 -2.01 20.83 14.67
C LEU A 169 -3.44 21.14 14.21
N LEU A 170 -4.43 20.40 14.69
CA LEU A 170 -5.84 20.61 14.31
C LEU A 170 -6.60 21.54 15.28
N SER A 171 -5.95 21.99 16.36
CA SER A 171 -6.54 22.89 17.36
C SER A 171 -6.24 24.36 17.10
N ASP A 172 -5.29 24.63 16.22
CA ASP A 172 -4.91 25.96 15.72
C ASP A 172 -5.73 26.33 14.47
#